data_6b19cd931a2a04b9b44e67339b7a55a5
#
_entry.id   6b19cd931a2a04b9b44e67339b7a55a5
#
_cell.length_a   1.000
_cell.length_b   1.000
_cell.length_c   1.000
_cell.angle_alpha   90.00
_cell.angle_beta   90.00
_cell.angle_gamma   90.00
#
_symmetry.space_group_name_H-M   'P 1'
#
loop_
_entity.id
_entity.type
_entity.pdbx_description
1 polymer ?
#
loop_
_entity_poly.entity_id
_entity_poly.type
_entity_poly.pdbx_seq_one_letter_code
_entity_poly.pdbx_strand_id
1 'polypeptide(L)'
;MEKNLTNGSVLKNIAYFSLPYLLSYFLQTLYGLADLFIIGQFEGVASTTAVSIGSQVMHMLTVMIVGLAMGSTVCIGQAVGAGDKKHASAAIGNTVTLFMLLSVVITALLLALVRPIVSVMSTPAEAADGTRAYLTICFIGIPFITAYNIISSIFRGLGDSKSPMIFIAVACAANIALDYIFIGAMGLGPAGAALGTTLSQAISVVFSLVVILRRKSGISLERRDLHPQRDTMGRLLRIGVPVAAQDGLIQIAFIVITVIANRRGLDAAAAVGIVEKIISFVFLVPSSMLSTVSALCAQNIGAGKQARAEQTLRYAVIIAVSFGIIIALLTQFISEQAVGLTPDAIVITLGGQYLRGYIWDALFAGIHFCFSGYFCACGRSEISFIHNISAIALVRIPGVYLTSKLFPDTLFPMGLATAAGSLLSVIICVIAFALLKKHSVKSA
;
A
#
# COMPACT_ATOMS: atom_id res chain seq x y z
N MET A 1 21.09 0.26 -10.82
CA MET A 1 21.53 1.34 -11.74
C MET A 1 20.42 2.37 -11.81
N GLU A 2 20.74 3.61 -11.49
CA GLU A 2 19.85 4.75 -11.70
C GLU A 2 19.50 4.81 -13.19
N LYS A 3 18.24 4.66 -13.53
CA LYS A 3 17.81 4.67 -14.93
C LYS A 3 17.13 6.00 -15.22
N ASN A 4 17.60 6.69 -16.23
CA ASN A 4 16.91 7.87 -16.73
C ASN A 4 15.58 7.45 -17.39
N LEU A 5 14.46 7.68 -16.68
CA LEU A 5 13.12 7.31 -17.13
C LEU A 5 12.52 8.33 -18.11
N THR A 6 13.22 9.42 -18.38
CA THR A 6 12.77 10.49 -19.28
C THR A 6 13.07 10.20 -20.76
N ASN A 7 13.77 9.09 -21.07
CA ASN A 7 14.17 8.69 -22.42
C ASN A 7 13.73 7.24 -22.75
N GLY A 8 13.82 6.87 -24.02
CA GLY A 8 13.49 5.53 -24.53
C GLY A 8 11.96 5.27 -24.63
N SER A 9 11.56 4.03 -24.82
CA SER A 9 10.14 3.65 -24.93
C SER A 9 9.43 3.75 -23.58
N VAL A 10 8.32 4.47 -23.52
CA VAL A 10 7.49 4.62 -22.32
C VAL A 10 6.97 3.27 -21.85
N LEU A 11 6.47 2.44 -22.77
CA LEU A 11 5.93 1.11 -22.43
C LEU A 11 7.01 0.21 -21.81
N LYS A 12 8.23 0.20 -22.37
CA LYS A 12 9.35 -0.55 -21.80
C LYS A 12 9.75 -0.04 -20.43
N ASN A 13 9.68 1.28 -20.20
CA ASN A 13 9.98 1.86 -18.90
C ASN A 13 8.90 1.49 -17.87
N ILE A 14 7.61 1.50 -18.24
CA ILE A 14 6.52 1.04 -17.37
C ILE A 14 6.75 -0.42 -16.99
N ALA A 15 6.94 -1.33 -17.95
CA ALA A 15 7.13 -2.75 -17.67
C ALA A 15 8.38 -3.00 -16.79
N TYR A 16 9.50 -2.36 -17.11
CA TYR A 16 10.74 -2.49 -16.36
C TYR A 16 10.60 -2.02 -14.90
N PHE A 17 9.77 -1.00 -14.65
CA PHE A 17 9.61 -0.40 -13.34
C PHE A 17 8.50 -1.08 -12.53
N SER A 18 7.37 -1.43 -13.19
CA SER A 18 6.21 -2.02 -12.51
C SER A 18 6.44 -3.46 -12.07
N LEU A 19 7.20 -4.26 -12.83
CA LEU A 19 7.42 -5.67 -12.49
C LEU A 19 8.15 -5.88 -11.16
N PRO A 20 9.28 -5.18 -10.85
CA PRO A 20 9.88 -5.24 -9.52
C PRO A 20 8.98 -4.74 -8.41
N TYR A 21 8.11 -3.75 -8.69
CA TYR A 21 7.11 -3.29 -7.72
C TYR A 21 6.06 -4.35 -7.42
N LEU A 22 5.50 -4.94 -8.47
CA LEU A 22 4.54 -6.02 -8.32
C LEU A 22 5.11 -7.15 -7.46
N LEU A 23 6.36 -7.53 -7.73
CA LEU A 23 7.05 -8.55 -6.94
C LEU A 23 7.30 -8.09 -5.49
N SER A 24 7.63 -6.81 -5.28
CA SER A 24 7.78 -6.25 -3.93
C SER A 24 6.49 -6.33 -3.12
N TYR A 25 5.36 -5.95 -3.72
CA TYR A 25 4.05 -6.04 -3.05
C TYR A 25 3.64 -7.49 -2.81
N PHE A 26 3.91 -8.39 -3.77
CA PHE A 26 3.67 -9.83 -3.59
C PHE A 26 4.48 -10.40 -2.41
N LEU A 27 5.77 -10.09 -2.32
CA LEU A 27 6.61 -10.51 -1.20
C LEU A 27 6.15 -9.93 0.13
N GLN A 28 5.67 -8.69 0.15
CA GLN A 28 5.07 -8.08 1.33
C GLN A 28 3.81 -8.81 1.80
N THR A 29 2.94 -9.19 0.86
CA THR A 29 1.73 -9.94 1.17
C THR A 29 2.07 -11.35 1.67
N LEU A 30 3.04 -11.99 1.01
CA LEU A 30 3.49 -13.35 1.35
C LEU A 30 4.07 -13.40 2.76
N TYR A 31 4.91 -12.43 3.13
CA TYR A 31 5.52 -12.40 4.45
C TYR A 31 4.47 -12.23 5.56
N GLY A 32 3.46 -11.39 5.38
CA GLY A 32 2.36 -11.25 6.33
C GLY A 32 1.47 -12.50 6.47
N LEU A 33 1.37 -13.32 5.40
CA LEU A 33 0.70 -14.62 5.46
C LEU A 33 1.58 -15.68 6.13
N ALA A 34 2.89 -15.62 5.93
CA ALA A 34 3.83 -16.55 6.54
C ALA A 34 3.83 -16.44 8.06
N ASP A 35 3.81 -15.23 8.62
CA ASP A 35 3.67 -15.00 10.06
C ASP A 35 2.45 -15.75 10.65
N LEU A 36 1.27 -15.58 9.99
CA LEU A 36 0.04 -16.23 10.42
C LEU A 36 0.07 -17.76 10.26
N PHE A 37 0.71 -18.24 9.20
CA PHE A 37 0.85 -19.67 8.95
C PHE A 37 1.78 -20.32 9.98
N ILE A 38 2.92 -19.71 10.26
CA ILE A 38 3.91 -20.25 11.20
C ILE A 38 3.35 -20.23 12.62
N ILE A 39 2.74 -19.11 13.08
CA ILE A 39 2.15 -19.05 14.41
C ILE A 39 1.04 -20.11 14.57
N GLY A 40 0.24 -20.33 13.51
CA GLY A 40 -0.81 -21.36 13.52
C GLY A 40 -0.30 -22.79 13.57
N GLN A 41 0.95 -23.06 13.18
CA GLN A 41 1.56 -24.41 13.27
C GLN A 41 2.05 -24.74 14.70
N PHE A 42 2.57 -23.76 15.43
CA PHE A 42 3.24 -23.98 16.70
C PHE A 42 2.40 -23.56 17.92
N GLU A 43 1.41 -22.71 17.72
CA GLU A 43 0.67 -22.04 18.78
C GLU A 43 -0.85 -22.26 18.65
N GLY A 44 -1.58 -22.02 19.75
CA GLY A 44 -3.03 -22.15 19.78
C GLY A 44 -3.78 -20.96 19.16
N VAL A 45 -5.12 -21.07 19.15
CA VAL A 45 -6.03 -20.08 18.57
C VAL A 45 -5.86 -18.69 19.18
N ALA A 46 -5.62 -18.58 20.48
CA ALA A 46 -5.43 -17.29 21.15
C ALA A 46 -4.20 -16.54 20.62
N SER A 47 -3.06 -17.22 20.42
CA SER A 47 -1.83 -16.65 19.87
C SER A 47 -2.01 -16.27 18.40
N THR A 48 -2.65 -17.12 17.60
CA THR A 48 -2.95 -16.82 16.19
C THR A 48 -3.87 -15.61 16.06
N THR A 49 -4.90 -15.50 16.90
CA THR A 49 -5.80 -14.34 16.96
C THR A 49 -5.04 -13.07 17.35
N ALA A 50 -4.14 -13.16 18.33
CA ALA A 50 -3.33 -12.03 18.76
C ALA A 50 -2.45 -11.48 17.63
N VAL A 51 -1.76 -12.34 16.89
CA VAL A 51 -0.95 -11.96 15.73
C VAL A 51 -1.82 -11.42 14.59
N SER A 52 -2.97 -12.02 14.33
CA SER A 52 -3.91 -11.56 13.29
C SER A 52 -4.40 -10.13 13.54
N ILE A 53 -4.83 -9.82 14.77
CA ILE A 53 -5.30 -8.47 15.15
C ILE A 53 -4.11 -7.50 15.13
N GLY A 54 -2.97 -7.88 15.71
CA GLY A 54 -1.78 -7.05 15.76
C GLY A 54 -1.25 -6.71 14.35
N SER A 55 -1.20 -7.71 13.45
CA SER A 55 -0.74 -7.50 12.07
C SER A 55 -1.69 -6.62 11.26
N GLN A 56 -2.99 -6.64 11.53
CA GLN A 56 -3.95 -5.73 10.89
C GLN A 56 -3.68 -4.27 11.27
N VAL A 57 -3.41 -3.99 12.55
CA VAL A 57 -3.00 -2.65 13.00
C VAL A 57 -1.69 -2.22 12.35
N MET A 58 -0.69 -3.12 12.31
CA MET A 58 0.61 -2.84 11.69
C MET A 58 0.49 -2.62 10.19
N HIS A 59 -0.37 -3.37 9.51
CA HIS A 59 -0.64 -3.17 8.09
C HIS A 59 -1.19 -1.76 7.80
N MET A 60 -2.20 -1.32 8.56
CA MET A 60 -2.75 0.04 8.44
C MET A 60 -1.67 1.11 8.63
N LEU A 61 -0.82 0.99 9.65
CA LEU A 61 0.28 1.92 9.90
C LEU A 61 1.30 1.91 8.76
N THR A 62 1.65 0.73 8.27
CA THR A 62 2.63 0.57 7.19
C THR A 62 2.15 1.21 5.90
N VAL A 63 0.89 1.01 5.49
CA VAL A 63 0.36 1.64 4.27
C VAL A 63 0.31 3.16 4.39
N MET A 64 0.00 3.69 5.59
CA MET A 64 0.05 5.13 5.84
C MET A 64 1.49 5.68 5.75
N ILE A 65 2.50 4.97 6.25
CA ILE A 65 3.92 5.34 6.12
C ILE A 65 4.34 5.31 4.65
N VAL A 66 3.93 4.30 3.89
CA VAL A 66 4.18 4.20 2.43
C VAL A 66 3.55 5.37 1.69
N GLY A 67 2.29 5.69 1.99
CA GLY A 67 1.57 6.83 1.43
C GLY A 67 2.28 8.16 1.73
N LEU A 68 2.71 8.35 2.98
CA LEU A 68 3.46 9.54 3.38
C LEU A 68 4.81 9.62 2.63
N ALA A 69 5.50 8.49 2.45
CA ALA A 69 6.77 8.40 1.71
C ALA A 69 6.63 8.66 0.19
N MET A 70 5.40 8.66 -0.35
CA MET A 70 5.14 9.03 -1.75
C MET A 70 5.61 10.46 -2.05
N GLY A 71 5.49 11.39 -1.08
CA GLY A 71 6.02 12.73 -1.20
C GLY A 71 7.52 12.75 -1.53
N SER A 72 8.28 11.88 -0.89
CA SER A 72 9.72 11.73 -1.14
C SER A 72 10.00 11.20 -2.55
N THR A 73 9.30 10.16 -2.98
CA THR A 73 9.43 9.61 -4.34
C THR A 73 9.19 10.69 -5.40
N VAL A 74 8.15 11.51 -5.22
CA VAL A 74 7.79 12.57 -6.18
C VAL A 74 8.81 13.71 -6.17
N CYS A 75 9.15 14.26 -5.00
CA CYS A 75 10.08 15.39 -4.91
C CYS A 75 11.47 15.03 -5.45
N ILE A 76 11.98 13.85 -5.08
CA ILE A 76 13.26 13.34 -5.58
C ILE A 76 13.17 13.08 -7.09
N GLY A 77 12.10 12.44 -7.55
CA GLY A 77 11.89 12.15 -8.97
C GLY A 77 11.84 13.41 -9.83
N GLN A 78 11.14 14.45 -9.38
CA GLN A 78 11.12 15.75 -10.08
C GLN A 78 12.51 16.39 -10.14
N ALA A 79 13.26 16.40 -9.04
CA ALA A 79 14.60 16.97 -9.00
C ALA A 79 15.58 16.20 -9.90
N VAL A 80 15.51 14.87 -9.88
CA VAL A 80 16.31 13.99 -10.77
C VAL A 80 15.95 14.22 -12.24
N GLY A 81 14.66 14.32 -12.54
CA GLY A 81 14.17 14.61 -13.90
C GLY A 81 14.66 15.97 -14.42
N ALA A 82 14.69 16.98 -13.56
CA ALA A 82 15.22 18.32 -13.86
C ALA A 82 16.76 18.34 -14.00
N GLY A 83 17.46 17.26 -13.64
CA GLY A 83 18.92 17.24 -13.58
C GLY A 83 19.52 18.03 -12.41
N ASP A 84 18.68 18.45 -11.47
CA ASP A 84 19.08 19.26 -10.32
C ASP A 84 19.52 18.38 -9.13
N LYS A 85 20.83 18.08 -9.14
CA LYS A 85 21.44 17.24 -8.10
C LYS A 85 21.36 17.86 -6.72
N LYS A 86 21.43 19.18 -6.61
CA LYS A 86 21.40 19.89 -5.33
C LYS A 86 20.01 19.75 -4.66
N HIS A 87 18.94 19.99 -5.42
CA HIS A 87 17.59 19.78 -4.91
C HIS A 87 17.29 18.29 -4.66
N ALA A 88 17.84 17.37 -5.44
CA ALA A 88 17.71 15.94 -5.18
C ALA A 88 18.39 15.55 -3.86
N SER A 89 19.64 16.00 -3.60
CA SER A 89 20.33 15.74 -2.33
C SER A 89 19.57 16.34 -1.15
N ALA A 90 19.10 17.57 -1.27
CA ALA A 90 18.31 18.23 -0.23
C ALA A 90 16.99 17.49 0.05
N ALA A 91 16.29 17.02 -0.99
CA ALA A 91 15.07 16.23 -0.84
C ALA A 91 15.34 14.89 -0.14
N ILE A 92 16.44 14.20 -0.49
CA ILE A 92 16.85 12.96 0.18
C ILE A 92 17.19 13.21 1.66
N GLY A 93 18.02 14.20 1.94
CA GLY A 93 18.44 14.53 3.31
C GLY A 93 17.25 14.93 4.20
N ASN A 94 16.37 15.81 3.68
CA ASN A 94 15.16 16.21 4.40
C ASN A 94 14.16 15.07 4.57
N THR A 95 14.08 14.13 3.62
CA THR A 95 13.30 12.88 3.79
C THR A 95 13.80 12.10 4.98
N VAL A 96 15.10 11.82 5.07
CA VAL A 96 15.68 11.07 6.19
C VAL A 96 15.39 11.78 7.51
N THR A 97 15.68 13.08 7.61
CA THR A 97 15.49 13.83 8.86
C THR A 97 14.02 13.89 9.28
N LEU A 98 13.11 14.24 8.35
CA LEU A 98 11.68 14.35 8.64
C LEU A 98 11.10 13.03 9.15
N PHE A 99 11.35 11.95 8.41
CA PHE A 99 10.73 10.67 8.73
C PHE A 99 11.34 10.00 9.95
N MET A 100 12.63 10.18 10.20
CA MET A 100 13.25 9.64 11.42
C MET A 100 12.71 10.37 12.66
N LEU A 101 12.57 11.70 12.62
CA LEU A 101 11.90 12.44 13.68
C LEU A 101 10.45 11.99 13.88
N LEU A 102 9.71 11.87 12.78
CA LEU A 102 8.31 11.43 12.81
C LEU A 102 8.18 10.01 13.34
N SER A 103 9.08 9.09 12.99
CA SER A 103 9.06 7.71 13.49
C SER A 103 9.22 7.65 15.00
N VAL A 104 10.09 8.48 15.59
CA VAL A 104 10.28 8.55 17.05
C VAL A 104 9.00 9.06 17.73
N VAL A 105 8.38 10.11 17.19
CA VAL A 105 7.13 10.67 17.72
C VAL A 105 5.99 9.65 17.63
N ILE A 106 5.84 9.00 16.46
CA ILE A 106 4.82 7.97 16.25
C ILE A 106 5.05 6.78 17.19
N THR A 107 6.28 6.32 17.34
CA THR A 107 6.64 5.24 18.29
C THR A 107 6.20 5.60 19.72
N ALA A 108 6.58 6.78 20.21
CA ALA A 108 6.23 7.22 21.56
C ALA A 108 4.70 7.31 21.75
N LEU A 109 3.99 7.88 20.77
CA LEU A 109 2.54 7.99 20.79
C LEU A 109 1.86 6.61 20.79
N LEU A 110 2.27 5.70 19.91
CA LEU A 110 1.67 4.38 19.79
C LEU A 110 1.96 3.50 20.99
N LEU A 111 3.15 3.58 21.59
CA LEU A 111 3.45 2.89 22.84
C LEU A 111 2.55 3.36 23.98
N ALA A 112 2.25 4.65 24.06
CA ALA A 112 1.29 5.19 25.04
C ALA A 112 -0.14 4.71 24.77
N LEU A 113 -0.48 4.43 23.50
CA LEU A 113 -1.82 4.06 23.05
C LEU A 113 -2.04 2.54 22.88
N VAL A 114 -1.08 1.68 23.20
CA VAL A 114 -1.21 0.21 23.02
C VAL A 114 -2.49 -0.33 23.66
N ARG A 115 -2.76 0.02 24.93
CA ARG A 115 -3.94 -0.45 25.65
C ARG A 115 -5.26 0.05 25.01
N PRO A 116 -5.43 1.35 24.74
CA PRO A 116 -6.59 1.84 23.99
C PRO A 116 -6.79 1.15 22.63
N ILE A 117 -5.71 0.93 21.86
CA ILE A 117 -5.80 0.27 20.55
C ILE A 117 -6.34 -1.15 20.70
N VAL A 118 -5.79 -1.96 21.61
CA VAL A 118 -6.26 -3.33 21.87
C VAL A 118 -7.73 -3.35 22.28
N SER A 119 -8.18 -2.37 23.08
CA SER A 119 -9.58 -2.23 23.48
C SER A 119 -10.49 -1.85 22.29
N VAL A 120 -10.10 -0.87 21.49
CA VAL A 120 -10.86 -0.44 20.30
C VAL A 120 -10.98 -1.56 19.26
N MET A 121 -9.95 -2.41 19.14
CA MET A 121 -9.98 -3.58 18.27
C MET A 121 -10.89 -4.71 18.79
N SER A 122 -11.55 -4.52 19.95
CA SER A 122 -12.43 -5.53 20.58
C SER A 122 -11.75 -6.89 20.69
N THR A 123 -10.46 -6.87 21.06
CA THR A 123 -9.63 -8.09 21.17
C THR A 123 -10.20 -9.02 22.25
N PRO A 124 -10.43 -10.33 21.97
CA PRO A 124 -10.84 -11.30 22.97
C PRO A 124 -9.88 -11.33 24.17
N ALA A 125 -10.40 -11.57 25.37
CA ALA A 125 -9.63 -11.50 26.62
C ALA A 125 -8.40 -12.47 26.57
N GLU A 126 -8.58 -13.64 25.99
CA GLU A 126 -7.55 -14.67 25.85
C GLU A 126 -6.40 -14.25 24.91
N ALA A 127 -6.68 -13.38 23.94
CA ALA A 127 -5.71 -12.88 22.98
C ALA A 127 -5.12 -11.50 23.37
N ALA A 128 -5.69 -10.81 24.35
CA ALA A 128 -5.38 -9.42 24.67
C ALA A 128 -3.92 -9.20 25.07
N ASP A 129 -3.38 -10.07 25.91
CA ASP A 129 -1.98 -9.94 26.37
C ASP A 129 -1.00 -10.26 25.23
N GLY A 130 -1.28 -11.28 24.41
CA GLY A 130 -0.50 -11.58 23.21
C GLY A 130 -0.51 -10.42 22.21
N THR A 131 -1.67 -9.80 21.97
CA THR A 131 -1.81 -8.63 21.09
C THR A 131 -1.03 -7.42 21.65
N ARG A 132 -1.07 -7.18 22.95
CA ARG A 132 -0.26 -6.12 23.58
C ARG A 132 1.24 -6.35 23.38
N ALA A 133 1.71 -7.57 23.65
CA ALA A 133 3.12 -7.93 23.47
C ALA A 133 3.54 -7.73 22.01
N TYR A 134 2.75 -8.26 21.07
CA TYR A 134 2.98 -8.09 19.63
C TYR A 134 3.07 -6.62 19.22
N LEU A 135 2.06 -5.82 19.55
CA LEU A 135 2.02 -4.40 19.18
C LEU A 135 3.14 -3.59 19.84
N THR A 136 3.46 -3.87 21.10
CA THR A 136 4.55 -3.16 21.80
C THR A 136 5.87 -3.36 21.09
N ILE A 137 6.23 -4.60 20.73
CA ILE A 137 7.47 -4.93 20.04
C ILE A 137 7.48 -4.31 18.63
N CYS A 138 6.38 -4.44 17.88
CA CYS A 138 6.27 -3.85 16.55
C CYS A 138 6.33 -2.32 16.58
N PHE A 139 5.74 -1.66 17.57
CA PHE A 139 5.80 -0.20 17.72
C PHE A 139 7.22 0.29 18.04
N ILE A 140 8.00 -0.45 18.84
CA ILE A 140 9.44 -0.20 19.02
C ILE A 140 10.17 -0.36 17.68
N GLY A 141 9.71 -1.24 16.81
CA GLY A 141 10.24 -1.48 15.46
C GLY A 141 9.88 -0.44 14.40
N ILE A 142 8.95 0.49 14.66
CA ILE A 142 8.52 1.52 13.70
C ILE A 142 9.68 2.30 13.07
N PRO A 143 10.75 2.70 13.78
CA PRO A 143 11.90 3.36 13.17
C PRO A 143 12.53 2.53 12.05
N PHE A 144 12.62 1.20 12.18
CA PHE A 144 13.17 0.33 11.13
C PHE A 144 12.22 0.19 9.95
N ILE A 145 10.91 0.03 10.23
CA ILE A 145 9.86 -0.01 9.19
C ILE A 145 9.87 1.30 8.39
N THR A 146 9.96 2.43 9.08
CA THR A 146 10.04 3.76 8.46
C THR A 146 11.32 3.89 7.66
N ALA A 147 12.48 3.54 8.20
CA ALA A 147 13.76 3.59 7.51
C ALA A 147 13.75 2.76 6.22
N TYR A 148 13.23 1.52 6.24
CA TYR A 148 13.06 0.71 5.05
C TYR A 148 12.20 1.42 3.99
N ASN A 149 11.05 1.97 4.39
CA ASN A 149 10.11 2.61 3.46
C ASN A 149 10.67 3.89 2.85
N ILE A 150 11.39 4.72 3.61
CA ILE A 150 12.04 5.93 3.07
C ILE A 150 13.21 5.58 2.15
N ILE A 151 14.03 4.59 2.50
CA ILE A 151 15.09 4.12 1.60
C ILE A 151 14.46 3.64 0.28
N SER A 152 13.42 2.83 0.36
CA SER A 152 12.69 2.38 -0.81
C SER A 152 12.10 3.53 -1.63
N SER A 153 11.54 4.57 -0.99
CA SER A 153 10.99 5.74 -1.68
C SER A 153 12.07 6.59 -2.36
N ILE A 154 13.24 6.70 -1.75
CA ILE A 154 14.41 7.39 -2.32
C ILE A 154 14.85 6.66 -3.61
N PHE A 155 15.07 5.35 -3.55
CA PHE A 155 15.45 4.58 -4.74
C PHE A 155 14.41 4.67 -5.85
N ARG A 156 13.14 4.68 -5.49
CA ARG A 156 12.03 4.88 -6.43
C ARG A 156 12.10 6.23 -7.14
N GLY A 157 12.32 7.29 -6.40
CA GLY A 157 12.51 8.64 -6.94
C GLY A 157 13.74 8.73 -7.85
N LEU A 158 14.82 8.02 -7.53
CA LEU A 158 16.02 7.90 -8.34
C LEU A 158 15.84 7.03 -9.62
N GLY A 159 14.67 6.38 -9.79
CA GLY A 159 14.41 5.53 -10.95
C GLY A 159 14.89 4.08 -10.81
N ASP A 160 15.15 3.62 -9.59
CA ASP A 160 15.54 2.24 -9.30
C ASP A 160 14.43 1.52 -8.51
N SER A 161 13.66 0.68 -9.17
CA SER A 161 12.65 -0.18 -8.56
C SER A 161 13.18 -1.56 -8.16
N LYS A 162 14.35 -1.96 -8.67
CA LYS A 162 14.93 -3.27 -8.38
C LYS A 162 15.55 -3.36 -7.00
N SER A 163 16.21 -2.29 -6.55
CA SER A 163 16.84 -2.31 -5.23
C SER A 163 15.84 -2.46 -4.09
N PRO A 164 14.71 -1.71 -4.04
CA PRO A 164 13.65 -1.97 -3.07
C PRO A 164 13.10 -3.39 -3.09
N MET A 165 12.96 -3.99 -4.29
CA MET A 165 12.53 -5.38 -4.43
C MET A 165 13.52 -6.36 -3.77
N ILE A 166 14.82 -6.15 -3.94
CA ILE A 166 15.84 -6.99 -3.29
C ILE A 166 15.81 -6.79 -1.78
N PHE A 167 15.63 -5.55 -1.29
CA PHE A 167 15.57 -5.25 0.13
C PHE A 167 14.39 -5.95 0.82
N ILE A 168 13.20 -5.96 0.19
CA ILE A 168 12.05 -6.68 0.74
C ILE A 168 12.21 -8.19 0.65
N ALA A 169 12.89 -8.70 -0.40
CA ALA A 169 13.18 -10.13 -0.49
C ALA A 169 14.07 -10.60 0.65
N VAL A 170 15.09 -9.80 1.01
CA VAL A 170 15.94 -10.07 2.18
C VAL A 170 15.13 -10.02 3.47
N ALA A 171 14.25 -9.00 3.64
CA ALA A 171 13.36 -8.92 4.80
C ALA A 171 12.46 -10.14 4.91
N CYS A 172 11.82 -10.56 3.81
CA CYS A 172 10.91 -11.70 3.76
C CYS A 172 11.63 -13.02 4.14
N ALA A 173 12.80 -13.27 3.57
CA ALA A 173 13.59 -14.46 3.89
C ALA A 173 14.05 -14.46 5.36
N ALA A 174 14.51 -13.32 5.86
CA ALA A 174 14.92 -13.17 7.27
C ALA A 174 13.72 -13.34 8.23
N ASN A 175 12.56 -12.76 7.90
CA ASN A 175 11.34 -12.89 8.71
C ASN A 175 10.93 -14.36 8.85
N ILE A 176 10.77 -15.08 7.75
CA ILE A 176 10.39 -16.51 7.78
C ILE A 176 11.38 -17.32 8.63
N ALA A 177 12.68 -17.10 8.45
CA ALA A 177 13.70 -17.79 9.24
C ALA A 177 13.63 -17.46 10.74
N LEU A 178 13.45 -16.19 11.07
CA LEU A 178 13.33 -15.72 12.46
C LEU A 178 12.04 -16.19 13.12
N ASP A 179 10.94 -16.28 12.40
CA ASP A 179 9.68 -16.81 12.92
C ASP A 179 9.79 -18.29 13.31
N TYR A 180 10.41 -19.12 12.46
CA TYR A 180 10.68 -20.51 12.83
C TYR A 180 11.59 -20.62 14.06
N ILE A 181 12.54 -19.71 14.24
CA ILE A 181 13.40 -19.67 15.42
C ILE A 181 12.62 -19.19 16.65
N PHE A 182 11.96 -18.03 16.59
CA PHE A 182 11.35 -17.42 17.76
C PHE A 182 10.02 -18.06 18.14
N ILE A 183 9.20 -18.43 17.18
CA ILE A 183 7.91 -19.08 17.43
C ILE A 183 8.14 -20.59 17.59
N GLY A 184 8.82 -21.23 16.62
CA GLY A 184 8.98 -22.68 16.59
C GLY A 184 9.97 -23.21 17.63
N ALA A 185 11.21 -22.74 17.62
CA ALA A 185 12.26 -23.29 18.49
C ALA A 185 12.26 -22.70 19.91
N MET A 186 11.94 -21.41 20.05
CA MET A 186 11.98 -20.71 21.34
C MET A 186 10.60 -20.61 22.03
N GLY A 187 9.49 -20.88 21.34
CA GLY A 187 8.15 -20.87 21.92
C GLY A 187 7.69 -19.49 22.42
N LEU A 188 8.12 -18.40 21.76
CA LEU A 188 7.82 -17.02 22.19
C LEU A 188 6.43 -16.54 21.74
N GLY A 189 5.68 -17.36 21.01
CA GLY A 189 4.33 -17.06 20.56
C GLY A 189 4.20 -15.71 19.81
N PRO A 190 3.18 -14.88 20.14
CA PRO A 190 2.98 -13.58 19.48
C PRO A 190 4.17 -12.61 19.61
N ALA A 191 4.91 -12.65 20.72
CA ALA A 191 6.12 -11.85 20.87
C ALA A 191 7.22 -12.30 19.90
N GLY A 192 7.32 -13.62 19.65
CA GLY A 192 8.25 -14.17 18.65
C GLY A 192 7.95 -13.68 17.23
N ALA A 193 6.70 -13.69 16.81
CA ALA A 193 6.26 -13.14 15.52
C ALA A 193 6.61 -11.64 15.38
N ALA A 194 6.36 -10.85 16.43
CA ALA A 194 6.69 -9.44 16.44
C ALA A 194 8.20 -9.17 16.36
N LEU A 195 9.01 -9.98 17.06
CA LEU A 195 10.47 -9.92 16.97
C LEU A 195 10.96 -10.31 15.59
N GLY A 196 10.42 -11.36 14.98
CA GLY A 196 10.71 -11.77 13.59
C GLY A 196 10.47 -10.63 12.61
N THR A 197 9.29 -10.02 12.69
CA THR A 197 8.92 -8.86 11.87
C THR A 197 9.86 -7.67 12.09
N THR A 198 10.11 -7.28 13.32
CA THR A 198 10.94 -6.10 13.65
C THR A 198 12.40 -6.29 13.25
N LEU A 199 12.98 -7.44 13.58
CA LEU A 199 14.39 -7.73 13.28
C LEU A 199 14.64 -7.95 11.80
N SER A 200 13.70 -8.55 11.06
CA SER A 200 13.81 -8.69 9.61
C SER A 200 13.85 -7.33 8.90
N GLN A 201 13.06 -6.35 9.37
CA GLN A 201 13.11 -4.98 8.87
C GLN A 201 14.45 -4.32 9.21
N ALA A 202 14.97 -4.51 10.42
CA ALA A 202 16.29 -4.00 10.81
C ALA A 202 17.40 -4.60 9.94
N ILE A 203 17.38 -5.92 9.68
CA ILE A 203 18.33 -6.61 8.78
C ILE A 203 18.25 -6.01 7.38
N SER A 204 17.03 -5.79 6.85
CA SER A 204 16.85 -5.20 5.54
C SER A 204 17.39 -3.76 5.45
N VAL A 205 17.21 -2.96 6.51
CA VAL A 205 17.78 -1.60 6.61
C VAL A 205 19.30 -1.66 6.61
N VAL A 206 19.91 -2.50 7.44
CA VAL A 206 21.37 -2.67 7.46
C VAL A 206 21.90 -3.11 6.10
N PHE A 207 21.25 -4.10 5.48
CA PHE A 207 21.61 -4.56 4.14
C PHE A 207 21.51 -3.44 3.10
N SER A 208 20.43 -2.66 3.11
CA SER A 208 20.24 -1.53 2.19
C SER A 208 21.29 -0.43 2.39
N LEU A 209 21.66 -0.12 3.64
CA LEU A 209 22.74 0.83 3.95
C LEU A 209 24.08 0.34 3.44
N VAL A 210 24.42 -0.93 3.61
CA VAL A 210 25.64 -1.54 3.04
C VAL A 210 25.65 -1.42 1.52
N VAL A 211 24.52 -1.66 0.85
CA VAL A 211 24.39 -1.50 -0.61
C VAL A 211 24.60 -0.04 -1.01
N ILE A 212 24.02 0.92 -0.27
CA ILE A 212 24.18 2.36 -0.51
C ILE A 212 25.65 2.78 -0.39
N LEU A 213 26.32 2.37 0.68
CA LEU A 213 27.71 2.71 0.94
C LEU A 213 28.68 2.13 -0.10
N ARG A 214 28.36 0.95 -0.66
CA ARG A 214 29.16 0.31 -1.71
C ARG A 214 28.89 0.86 -3.11
N ARG A 215 27.73 1.48 -3.32
CA ARG A 215 27.39 2.10 -4.61
C ARG A 215 27.94 3.52 -4.66
N LYS A 216 28.72 3.83 -5.69
CA LYS A 216 29.03 5.22 -6.05
C LYS A 216 27.79 5.80 -6.74
N SER A 217 26.85 6.34 -5.96
CA SER A 217 25.71 7.08 -6.50
C SER A 217 26.18 8.42 -7.10
N GLY A 218 25.56 8.84 -8.18
CA GLY A 218 25.88 10.15 -8.79
C GLY A 218 25.41 11.36 -7.96
N ILE A 219 24.77 11.11 -6.79
CA ILE A 219 24.28 12.10 -5.83
C ILE A 219 25.05 11.89 -4.52
N SER A 220 25.82 12.91 -4.13
CA SER A 220 26.53 12.92 -2.85
C SER A 220 25.67 13.62 -1.80
N LEU A 221 25.41 12.95 -0.68
CA LEU A 221 24.76 13.53 0.49
C LEU A 221 25.82 14.21 1.37
N GLU A 222 25.63 15.48 1.61
CA GLU A 222 26.44 16.25 2.56
C GLU A 222 25.67 16.45 3.88
N ARG A 223 26.40 16.68 4.99
CA ARG A 223 25.76 16.93 6.30
C ARG A 223 24.77 18.10 6.25
N ARG A 224 24.99 19.08 5.43
CA ARG A 224 24.08 20.23 5.24
C ARG A 224 22.72 19.83 4.68
N ASP A 225 22.64 18.76 3.87
CA ASP A 225 21.39 18.30 3.26
C ASP A 225 20.45 17.68 4.30
N LEU A 226 20.99 17.22 5.44
CA LEU A 226 20.22 16.71 6.57
C LEU A 226 19.60 17.84 7.43
N HIS A 227 20.03 19.10 7.27
CA HIS A 227 19.42 20.20 8.00
C HIS A 227 17.98 20.43 7.51
N PRO A 228 17.01 20.56 8.45
CA PRO A 228 15.62 20.81 8.13
C PRO A 228 15.44 22.06 7.25
N GLN A 229 14.88 21.87 6.07
CA GLN A 229 14.49 22.95 5.17
C GLN A 229 12.97 23.01 5.09
N ARG A 230 12.38 24.08 5.63
CA ARG A 230 10.94 24.23 5.76
C ARG A 230 10.20 24.03 4.42
N ASP A 231 10.71 24.58 3.34
CA ASP A 231 10.08 24.51 2.02
C ASP A 231 10.13 23.09 1.47
N THR A 232 11.27 22.39 1.60
CA THR A 232 11.43 21.00 1.17
C THR A 232 10.55 20.07 1.98
N MET A 233 10.59 20.18 3.32
CA MET A 233 9.73 19.38 4.19
C MET A 233 8.24 19.66 3.97
N GLY A 234 7.88 20.94 3.76
CA GLY A 234 6.52 21.34 3.43
C GLY A 234 6.01 20.70 2.14
N ARG A 235 6.84 20.62 1.11
CA ARG A 235 6.50 19.93 -0.16
C ARG A 235 6.35 18.42 0.02
N LEU A 236 7.24 17.77 0.80
CA LEU A 236 7.16 16.36 1.12
C LEU A 236 5.82 16.03 1.79
N LEU A 237 5.47 16.80 2.83
CA LEU A 237 4.23 16.61 3.59
C LEU A 237 2.99 16.97 2.78
N ARG A 238 3.02 18.04 1.97
CA ARG A 238 1.90 18.45 1.12
C ARG A 238 1.48 17.34 0.15
N ILE A 239 2.44 16.53 -0.33
CA ILE A 239 2.16 15.40 -1.22
C ILE A 239 1.84 14.15 -0.39
N GLY A 240 2.63 13.86 0.65
CA GLY A 240 2.53 12.61 1.39
C GLY A 240 1.32 12.54 2.32
N VAL A 241 0.95 13.62 3.01
CA VAL A 241 -0.15 13.60 3.98
C VAL A 241 -1.51 13.25 3.36
N PRO A 242 -1.92 13.84 2.22
CA PRO A 242 -3.18 13.43 1.59
C PRO A 242 -3.18 11.96 1.16
N VAL A 243 -2.05 11.42 0.69
CA VAL A 243 -1.94 10.00 0.30
C VAL A 243 -2.03 9.10 1.53
N ALA A 244 -1.31 9.43 2.61
CA ALA A 244 -1.37 8.66 3.86
C ALA A 244 -2.79 8.67 4.46
N ALA A 245 -3.47 9.81 4.46
CA ALA A 245 -4.85 9.93 4.91
C ALA A 245 -5.82 9.12 4.04
N GLN A 246 -5.63 9.15 2.72
CA GLN A 246 -6.38 8.31 1.77
C GLN A 246 -6.23 6.83 2.09
N ASP A 247 -4.98 6.36 2.26
CA ASP A 247 -4.70 4.95 2.51
C ASP A 247 -5.28 4.49 3.85
N GLY A 248 -5.19 5.33 4.89
CA GLY A 248 -5.83 5.07 6.17
C GLY A 248 -7.36 4.97 6.07
N LEU A 249 -8.01 5.86 5.32
CA LEU A 249 -9.47 5.83 5.11
C LEU A 249 -9.92 4.62 4.29
N ILE A 250 -9.12 4.16 3.33
CA ILE A 250 -9.38 2.92 2.60
C ILE A 250 -9.39 1.73 3.58
N GLN A 251 -8.44 1.64 4.50
CA GLN A 251 -8.42 0.57 5.51
C GLN A 251 -9.64 0.64 6.45
N ILE A 252 -10.04 1.84 6.87
CA ILE A 252 -11.28 2.03 7.66
C ILE A 252 -12.50 1.56 6.86
N ALA A 253 -12.57 1.85 5.57
CA ALA A 253 -13.69 1.41 4.73
C ALA A 253 -13.76 -0.13 4.66
N PHE A 254 -12.63 -0.83 4.54
CA PHE A 254 -12.60 -2.30 4.61
C PHE A 254 -13.14 -2.82 5.94
N ILE A 255 -12.74 -2.24 7.06
CA ILE A 255 -13.25 -2.60 8.39
C ILE A 255 -14.76 -2.40 8.46
N VAL A 256 -15.29 -1.29 7.97
CA VAL A 256 -16.73 -1.01 7.96
C VAL A 256 -17.50 -2.02 7.11
N ILE A 257 -16.98 -2.39 5.94
CA ILE A 257 -17.58 -3.42 5.07
C ILE A 257 -17.62 -4.77 5.78
N THR A 258 -16.51 -5.15 6.43
CA THR A 258 -16.45 -6.39 7.23
C THR A 258 -17.48 -6.38 8.37
N VAL A 259 -17.64 -5.25 9.08
CA VAL A 259 -18.69 -5.10 10.13
C VAL A 259 -20.10 -5.26 9.55
N ILE A 260 -20.36 -4.71 8.35
CA ILE A 260 -21.66 -4.88 7.68
C ILE A 260 -21.88 -6.36 7.33
N ALA A 261 -20.87 -7.06 6.83
CA ALA A 261 -20.93 -8.48 6.51
C ALA A 261 -21.18 -9.33 7.75
N ASN A 262 -20.49 -9.04 8.86
CA ASN A 262 -20.66 -9.76 10.14
C ASN A 262 -22.10 -9.70 10.66
N ARG A 263 -22.81 -8.56 10.42
CA ARG A 263 -24.22 -8.44 10.80
C ARG A 263 -25.18 -9.31 9.99
N ARG A 264 -24.72 -9.91 8.89
CA ARG A 264 -25.50 -10.85 8.05
C ARG A 264 -25.36 -12.31 8.48
N GLY A 265 -24.55 -12.59 9.48
CA GLY A 265 -24.29 -13.92 10.00
C GLY A 265 -22.91 -14.46 9.67
N LEU A 266 -22.60 -15.64 10.24
CA LEU A 266 -21.28 -16.22 10.21
C LEU A 266 -20.82 -16.57 8.79
N ASP A 267 -21.71 -17.15 7.98
CA ASP A 267 -21.38 -17.59 6.61
C ASP A 267 -21.05 -16.41 5.70
N ALA A 268 -21.82 -15.33 5.80
CA ALA A 268 -21.54 -14.09 5.05
C ALA A 268 -20.23 -13.45 5.49
N ALA A 269 -19.95 -13.42 6.78
CA ALA A 269 -18.70 -12.90 7.33
C ALA A 269 -17.49 -13.72 6.83
N ALA A 270 -17.58 -15.04 6.87
CA ALA A 270 -16.53 -15.94 6.38
C ALA A 270 -16.31 -15.77 4.86
N ALA A 271 -17.40 -15.71 4.09
CA ALA A 271 -17.36 -15.51 2.64
C ALA A 271 -16.67 -14.19 2.26
N VAL A 272 -17.07 -13.07 2.89
CA VAL A 272 -16.46 -11.75 2.65
C VAL A 272 -14.99 -11.75 3.06
N GLY A 273 -14.63 -12.33 4.20
CA GLY A 273 -13.24 -12.41 4.66
C GLY A 273 -12.32 -13.17 3.70
N ILE A 274 -12.78 -14.29 3.12
CA ILE A 274 -12.02 -15.04 2.12
C ILE A 274 -11.85 -14.20 0.84
N VAL A 275 -12.93 -13.59 0.36
CA VAL A 275 -12.90 -12.78 -0.86
C VAL A 275 -12.00 -11.55 -0.69
N GLU A 276 -11.97 -10.89 0.46
CA GLU A 276 -11.05 -9.78 0.72
C GLU A 276 -9.58 -10.19 0.59
N LYS A 277 -9.22 -11.41 0.98
CA LYS A 277 -7.86 -11.94 0.76
C LYS A 277 -7.56 -12.13 -0.72
N ILE A 278 -8.50 -12.67 -1.49
CA ILE A 278 -8.35 -12.83 -2.95
C ILE A 278 -8.19 -11.46 -3.61
N ILE A 279 -9.05 -10.52 -3.27
CA ILE A 279 -9.00 -9.14 -3.79
C ILE A 279 -7.67 -8.45 -3.45
N SER A 280 -7.11 -8.69 -2.27
CA SER A 280 -5.80 -8.14 -1.89
C SER A 280 -4.70 -8.54 -2.89
N PHE A 281 -4.70 -9.77 -3.39
CA PHE A 281 -3.77 -10.21 -4.44
C PHE A 281 -4.07 -9.56 -5.79
N VAL A 282 -5.32 -9.43 -6.16
CA VAL A 282 -5.72 -8.78 -7.42
C VAL A 282 -5.28 -7.31 -7.42
N PHE A 283 -5.37 -6.62 -6.28
CA PHE A 283 -4.99 -5.22 -6.12
C PHE A 283 -3.49 -4.95 -6.14
N LEU A 284 -2.64 -5.98 -6.14
CA LEU A 284 -1.19 -5.80 -6.32
C LEU A 284 -0.86 -5.11 -7.65
N VAL A 285 -1.62 -5.40 -8.73
CA VAL A 285 -1.41 -4.78 -10.04
C VAL A 285 -1.80 -3.29 -10.04
N PRO A 286 -3.01 -2.87 -9.64
CA PRO A 286 -3.34 -1.47 -9.45
C PRO A 286 -2.35 -0.69 -8.59
N SER A 287 -1.94 -1.25 -7.44
CA SER A 287 -0.98 -0.63 -6.52
C SER A 287 0.40 -0.44 -7.14
N SER A 288 0.87 -1.44 -7.89
CA SER A 288 2.14 -1.32 -8.62
C SER A 288 2.08 -0.26 -9.71
N MET A 289 0.93 -0.10 -10.39
CA MET A 289 0.72 0.95 -11.38
C MET A 289 0.70 2.34 -10.77
N LEU A 290 0.02 2.55 -9.63
CA LEU A 290 0.05 3.83 -8.89
C LEU A 290 1.49 4.27 -8.62
N SER A 291 2.29 3.39 -8.03
CA SER A 291 3.68 3.66 -7.68
C SER A 291 4.55 3.89 -8.92
N THR A 292 4.34 3.12 -9.97
CA THR A 292 5.06 3.23 -11.25
C THR A 292 4.75 4.56 -11.94
N VAL A 293 3.48 4.91 -12.07
CA VAL A 293 3.05 6.17 -12.70
C VAL A 293 3.56 7.36 -11.92
N SER A 294 3.48 7.31 -10.58
CA SER A 294 3.99 8.38 -9.72
C SER A 294 5.49 8.66 -9.97
N ALA A 295 6.33 7.63 -9.98
CA ALA A 295 7.76 7.79 -10.16
C ALA A 295 8.14 8.22 -11.59
N LEU A 296 7.57 7.57 -12.63
CA LEU A 296 7.85 7.89 -14.01
C LEU A 296 7.36 9.30 -14.38
N CYS A 297 6.13 9.66 -13.99
CA CYS A 297 5.59 10.98 -14.26
C CYS A 297 6.35 12.06 -13.51
N ALA A 298 6.76 11.83 -12.25
CA ALA A 298 7.54 12.80 -11.50
C ALA A 298 8.85 13.17 -12.21
N GLN A 299 9.62 12.17 -12.69
CA GLN A 299 10.84 12.44 -13.46
C GLN A 299 10.54 13.13 -14.80
N ASN A 300 9.49 12.74 -15.51
CA ASN A 300 9.15 13.37 -16.80
C ASN A 300 8.66 14.82 -16.61
N ILE A 301 7.88 15.09 -15.58
CA ILE A 301 7.43 16.45 -15.24
C ILE A 301 8.63 17.33 -14.83
N GLY A 302 9.52 16.80 -13.99
CA GLY A 302 10.76 17.49 -13.62
C GLY A 302 11.64 17.83 -14.81
N ALA A 303 11.68 16.96 -15.83
CA ALA A 303 12.39 17.18 -17.10
C ALA A 303 11.66 18.13 -18.08
N GLY A 304 10.51 18.71 -17.71
CA GLY A 304 9.69 19.53 -18.60
C GLY A 304 8.96 18.72 -19.70
N LYS A 305 8.95 17.38 -19.62
CA LYS A 305 8.36 16.48 -20.64
C LYS A 305 6.91 16.11 -20.29
N GLN A 306 6.03 17.10 -20.16
CA GLN A 306 4.63 16.91 -19.76
C GLN A 306 3.89 15.94 -20.67
N ALA A 307 4.04 16.07 -22.01
CA ALA A 307 3.40 15.17 -22.96
C ALA A 307 3.79 13.69 -22.74
N ARG A 308 5.04 13.46 -22.29
CA ARG A 308 5.52 12.11 -22.00
C ARG A 308 4.96 11.58 -20.66
N ALA A 309 4.73 12.44 -19.68
CA ALA A 309 4.02 12.07 -18.46
C ALA A 309 2.56 11.67 -18.74
N GLU A 310 1.84 12.43 -19.61
CA GLU A 310 0.51 12.08 -20.06
C GLU A 310 0.49 10.76 -20.87
N GLN A 311 1.50 10.52 -21.69
CA GLN A 311 1.64 9.25 -22.42
C GLN A 311 1.89 8.08 -21.44
N THR A 312 2.65 8.31 -20.38
CA THR A 312 2.86 7.31 -19.32
C THR A 312 1.55 6.95 -18.65
N LEU A 313 0.74 7.95 -18.26
CA LEU A 313 -0.58 7.73 -17.70
C LEU A 313 -1.47 6.92 -18.65
N ARG A 314 -1.53 7.30 -19.93
CA ARG A 314 -2.36 6.60 -20.92
C ARG A 314 -1.99 5.13 -21.06
N TYR A 315 -0.71 4.81 -21.19
CA TYR A 315 -0.27 3.42 -21.31
C TYR A 315 -0.49 2.63 -20.01
N ALA A 316 -0.27 3.23 -18.84
CA ALA A 316 -0.55 2.59 -17.57
C ALA A 316 -2.05 2.27 -17.41
N VAL A 317 -2.93 3.20 -17.79
CA VAL A 317 -4.39 2.97 -17.79
C VAL A 317 -4.77 1.84 -18.74
N ILE A 318 -4.20 1.78 -19.96
CA ILE A 318 -4.48 0.69 -20.90
C ILE A 318 -4.07 -0.66 -20.32
N ILE A 319 -2.90 -0.75 -19.71
CA ILE A 319 -2.42 -1.99 -19.07
C ILE A 319 -3.34 -2.39 -17.91
N ALA A 320 -3.71 -1.44 -17.05
CA ALA A 320 -4.56 -1.70 -15.89
C ALA A 320 -5.98 -2.10 -16.30
N VAL A 321 -6.55 -1.46 -17.34
CA VAL A 321 -7.85 -1.80 -17.90
C VAL A 321 -7.82 -3.20 -18.53
N SER A 322 -6.78 -3.51 -19.32
CA SER A 322 -6.64 -4.84 -19.93
C SER A 322 -6.59 -5.93 -18.86
N PHE A 323 -5.78 -5.73 -17.81
CA PHE A 323 -5.73 -6.64 -16.66
C PHE A 323 -7.09 -6.75 -15.96
N GLY A 324 -7.73 -5.61 -15.65
CA GLY A 324 -9.02 -5.57 -14.97
C GLY A 324 -10.13 -6.29 -15.74
N ILE A 325 -10.19 -6.12 -17.05
CA ILE A 325 -11.16 -6.85 -17.91
C ILE A 325 -10.87 -8.34 -17.89
N ILE A 326 -9.62 -8.75 -18.10
CA ILE A 326 -9.25 -10.16 -18.13
C ILE A 326 -9.60 -10.85 -16.82
N ILE A 327 -9.20 -10.27 -15.69
CA ILE A 327 -9.47 -10.90 -14.38
C ILE A 327 -10.96 -10.88 -14.04
N ALA A 328 -11.69 -9.80 -14.38
CA ALA A 328 -13.12 -9.73 -14.16
C ALA A 328 -13.88 -10.80 -14.95
N LEU A 329 -13.55 -10.97 -16.22
CA LEU A 329 -14.19 -11.99 -17.07
C LEU A 329 -13.85 -13.41 -16.61
N LEU A 330 -12.58 -13.70 -16.31
CA LEU A 330 -12.18 -15.02 -15.79
C LEU A 330 -12.90 -15.35 -14.49
N THR A 331 -13.00 -14.39 -13.58
CA THR A 331 -13.65 -14.59 -12.28
C THR A 331 -15.14 -14.92 -12.39
N GLN A 332 -15.85 -14.46 -13.45
CA GLN A 332 -17.25 -14.83 -13.63
C GLN A 332 -17.43 -16.38 -13.72
N PHE A 333 -16.43 -17.07 -14.26
CA PHE A 333 -16.48 -18.53 -14.46
C PHE A 333 -15.89 -19.34 -13.31
N ILE A 334 -14.89 -18.77 -12.59
CA ILE A 334 -14.12 -19.51 -11.58
C ILE A 334 -14.33 -18.97 -10.15
N SER A 335 -15.33 -18.12 -9.89
CA SER A 335 -15.49 -17.44 -8.61
C SER A 335 -15.67 -18.41 -7.43
N GLU A 336 -16.49 -19.44 -7.58
CA GLU A 336 -16.73 -20.45 -6.53
C GLU A 336 -15.51 -21.33 -6.30
N GLN A 337 -14.80 -21.71 -7.38
CA GLN A 337 -13.54 -22.45 -7.28
C GLN A 337 -12.45 -21.64 -6.57
N ALA A 338 -12.39 -20.33 -6.84
CA ALA A 338 -11.44 -19.44 -6.19
C ALA A 338 -11.71 -19.29 -4.67
N VAL A 339 -12.97 -19.34 -4.26
CA VAL A 339 -13.39 -19.32 -2.85
C VAL A 339 -13.33 -20.70 -2.20
N GLY A 340 -13.22 -21.78 -2.97
CA GLY A 340 -13.27 -23.19 -2.53
C GLY A 340 -12.13 -23.65 -1.62
N LEU A 341 -11.52 -22.73 -0.84
CA LEU A 341 -10.55 -23.02 0.21
C LEU A 341 -11.19 -23.49 1.53
N THR A 342 -12.52 -23.48 1.61
CA THR A 342 -13.31 -23.93 2.76
C THR A 342 -14.18 -25.12 2.35
N PRO A 343 -14.47 -26.06 3.26
CA PRO A 343 -15.39 -27.19 2.97
C PRO A 343 -16.87 -26.77 2.98
N ASP A 344 -17.21 -25.56 3.40
CA ASP A 344 -18.59 -25.10 3.56
C ASP A 344 -19.18 -24.60 2.23
N ALA A 345 -20.17 -25.34 1.71
CA ALA A 345 -20.82 -25.05 0.44
C ALA A 345 -21.58 -23.70 0.44
N ILE A 346 -22.12 -23.27 1.59
CA ILE A 346 -22.85 -22.00 1.72
C ILE A 346 -21.86 -20.86 1.60
N VAL A 347 -20.72 -20.96 2.30
CA VAL A 347 -19.64 -19.95 2.25
C VAL A 347 -19.06 -19.85 0.83
N ILE A 348 -18.89 -20.98 0.12
CA ILE A 348 -18.42 -21.00 -1.27
C ILE A 348 -19.40 -20.25 -2.18
N THR A 349 -20.70 -20.53 -2.07
CA THR A 349 -21.73 -19.89 -2.90
C THR A 349 -21.83 -18.40 -2.63
N LEU A 350 -21.91 -17.99 -1.36
CA LEU A 350 -21.98 -16.57 -0.97
C LEU A 350 -20.69 -15.83 -1.37
N GLY A 351 -19.53 -16.42 -1.16
CA GLY A 351 -18.25 -15.86 -1.54
C GLY A 351 -18.09 -15.73 -3.05
N GLY A 352 -18.53 -16.75 -3.81
CA GLY A 352 -18.57 -16.69 -5.28
C GLY A 352 -19.45 -15.55 -5.79
N GLN A 353 -20.62 -15.33 -5.20
CA GLN A 353 -21.51 -14.22 -5.52
C GLN A 353 -20.84 -12.87 -5.20
N TYR A 354 -20.26 -12.72 -4.00
CA TYR A 354 -19.58 -11.50 -3.60
C TYR A 354 -18.39 -11.19 -4.51
N LEU A 355 -17.58 -12.19 -4.82
CA LEU A 355 -16.41 -12.05 -5.68
C LEU A 355 -16.81 -11.66 -7.12
N ARG A 356 -17.86 -12.25 -7.70
CA ARG A 356 -18.38 -11.89 -9.04
C ARG A 356 -18.76 -10.40 -9.12
N GLY A 357 -19.35 -9.86 -8.05
CA GLY A 357 -19.68 -8.43 -7.98
C GLY A 357 -18.45 -7.55 -7.74
N TYR A 358 -17.63 -7.93 -6.76
CA TYR A 358 -16.49 -7.12 -6.32
C TYR A 358 -15.37 -7.04 -7.35
N ILE A 359 -15.13 -8.08 -8.13
CA ILE A 359 -14.00 -8.15 -9.06
C ILE A 359 -13.98 -7.03 -10.09
N TRP A 360 -15.15 -6.45 -10.43
CA TRP A 360 -15.24 -5.29 -11.31
C TRP A 360 -14.53 -4.06 -10.73
N ASP A 361 -14.35 -4.03 -9.43
CA ASP A 361 -13.54 -2.99 -8.75
C ASP A 361 -12.10 -2.98 -9.25
N ALA A 362 -11.52 -4.12 -9.60
CA ALA A 362 -10.15 -4.21 -10.13
C ALA A 362 -9.96 -3.40 -11.42
N LEU A 363 -10.99 -3.35 -12.27
CA LEU A 363 -10.99 -2.53 -13.48
C LEU A 363 -10.97 -1.03 -13.14
N PHE A 364 -11.90 -0.59 -12.31
CA PHE A 364 -12.05 0.83 -11.96
C PHE A 364 -10.91 1.30 -11.05
N ALA A 365 -10.49 0.47 -10.10
CA ALA A 365 -9.35 0.75 -9.25
C ALA A 365 -8.06 0.89 -10.06
N GLY A 366 -7.84 0.04 -11.05
CA GLY A 366 -6.70 0.16 -11.97
C GLY A 366 -6.63 1.53 -12.64
N ILE A 367 -7.76 2.07 -13.05
CA ILE A 367 -7.83 3.39 -13.68
C ILE A 367 -7.53 4.50 -12.66
N HIS A 368 -8.29 4.58 -11.56
CA HIS A 368 -8.13 5.71 -10.64
C HIS A 368 -6.80 5.66 -9.87
N PHE A 369 -6.18 4.48 -9.68
CA PHE A 369 -4.83 4.37 -9.12
C PHE A 369 -3.77 4.96 -10.05
N CYS A 370 -3.89 4.74 -11.37
CA CYS A 370 -3.02 5.40 -12.35
C CYS A 370 -3.17 6.93 -12.30
N PHE A 371 -4.40 7.44 -12.23
CA PHE A 371 -4.66 8.87 -12.08
C PHE A 371 -4.13 9.42 -10.76
N SER A 372 -4.30 8.70 -9.64
CA SER A 372 -3.73 9.07 -8.34
C SER A 372 -2.21 9.20 -8.42
N GLY A 373 -1.52 8.25 -9.05
CA GLY A 373 -0.08 8.33 -9.28
C GLY A 373 0.32 9.56 -10.09
N TYR A 374 -0.44 9.90 -11.14
CA TYR A 374 -0.22 11.09 -11.95
C TYR A 374 -0.47 12.39 -11.17
N PHE A 375 -1.56 12.48 -10.40
CA PHE A 375 -1.85 13.66 -9.58
C PHE A 375 -0.78 13.87 -8.50
N CYS A 376 -0.31 12.80 -7.86
CA CYS A 376 0.81 12.87 -6.93
C CYS A 376 2.07 13.40 -7.63
N ALA A 377 2.39 12.90 -8.83
CA ALA A 377 3.53 13.37 -9.62
C ALA A 377 3.43 14.84 -10.04
N CYS A 378 2.21 15.36 -10.21
CA CYS A 378 1.94 16.79 -10.45
C CYS A 378 1.98 17.64 -9.16
N GLY A 379 2.19 17.05 -7.98
CA GLY A 379 2.10 17.73 -6.69
C GLY A 379 0.68 18.09 -6.26
N ARG A 380 -0.33 17.41 -6.81
CA ARG A 380 -1.77 17.61 -6.58
C ARG A 380 -2.42 16.38 -5.92
N SER A 381 -1.76 15.83 -4.92
CA SER A 381 -2.24 14.64 -4.18
C SER A 381 -3.57 14.88 -3.45
N GLU A 382 -3.93 16.14 -3.19
CA GLU A 382 -5.26 16.48 -2.68
C GLU A 382 -6.40 15.97 -3.57
N ILE A 383 -6.21 15.94 -4.90
CA ILE A 383 -7.20 15.39 -5.83
C ILE A 383 -7.35 13.90 -5.61
N SER A 384 -6.23 13.21 -5.38
CA SER A 384 -6.22 11.78 -5.08
C SER A 384 -7.01 11.47 -3.80
N PHE A 385 -6.81 12.25 -2.76
CA PHE A 385 -7.58 12.15 -1.51
C PHE A 385 -9.07 12.41 -1.73
N ILE A 386 -9.43 13.51 -2.43
CA ILE A 386 -10.82 13.92 -2.62
C ILE A 386 -11.64 12.87 -3.38
N HIS A 387 -11.13 12.32 -4.51
CA HIS A 387 -11.90 11.34 -5.25
C HIS A 387 -12.12 10.05 -4.46
N ASN A 388 -11.10 9.60 -3.67
CA ASN A 388 -11.23 8.40 -2.85
C ASN A 388 -12.22 8.59 -1.70
N ILE A 389 -12.11 9.69 -0.92
CA ILE A 389 -13.04 9.92 0.19
C ILE A 389 -14.47 10.10 -0.31
N SER A 390 -14.66 10.79 -1.44
CA SER A 390 -15.99 10.94 -2.05
C SER A 390 -16.58 9.59 -2.46
N ALA A 391 -15.80 8.72 -3.09
CA ALA A 391 -16.22 7.39 -3.48
C ALA A 391 -16.58 6.51 -2.27
N ILE A 392 -15.76 6.55 -1.22
CA ILE A 392 -15.97 5.77 0.00
C ILE A 392 -17.24 6.25 0.73
N ALA A 393 -17.34 7.57 0.97
CA ALA A 393 -18.39 8.14 1.80
C ALA A 393 -19.76 8.21 1.10
N LEU A 394 -19.78 8.46 -0.21
CA LEU A 394 -21.04 8.68 -0.95
C LEU A 394 -21.58 7.42 -1.62
N VAL A 395 -20.73 6.48 -2.00
CA VAL A 395 -21.15 5.31 -2.79
C VAL A 395 -20.75 4.00 -2.13
N ARG A 396 -19.47 3.78 -1.81
CA ARG A 396 -18.99 2.46 -1.37
C ARG A 396 -19.66 2.02 -0.06
N ILE A 397 -19.51 2.76 1.03
CA ILE A 397 -20.08 2.40 2.33
C ILE A 397 -21.62 2.45 2.31
N PRO A 398 -22.29 3.54 1.85
CA PRO A 398 -23.75 3.56 1.79
C PRO A 398 -24.32 2.49 0.86
N GLY A 399 -23.70 2.25 -0.29
CA GLY A 399 -24.12 1.23 -1.26
C GLY A 399 -24.02 -0.18 -0.68
N VAL A 400 -22.90 -0.54 -0.02
CA VAL A 400 -22.72 -1.82 0.65
C VAL A 400 -23.75 -2.01 1.77
N TYR A 401 -23.98 -0.97 2.58
CA TYR A 401 -24.99 -1.02 3.65
C TYR A 401 -26.41 -1.20 3.10
N LEU A 402 -26.78 -0.42 2.08
CA LEU A 402 -28.11 -0.47 1.48
C LEU A 402 -28.36 -1.81 0.80
N THR A 403 -27.43 -2.28 -0.03
CA THR A 403 -27.55 -3.57 -0.72
C THR A 403 -27.56 -4.76 0.24
N SER A 404 -26.81 -4.66 1.34
CA SER A 404 -26.83 -5.64 2.42
C SER A 404 -28.21 -5.83 3.04
N LYS A 405 -29.02 -4.75 3.11
CA LYS A 405 -30.40 -4.80 3.64
C LYS A 405 -31.43 -5.17 2.59
N LEU A 406 -31.29 -4.66 1.37
CA LEU A 406 -32.29 -4.86 0.32
C LEU A 406 -32.22 -6.27 -0.31
N PHE A 407 -31.07 -6.93 -0.25
CA PHE A 407 -30.84 -8.23 -0.85
C PHE A 407 -30.26 -9.19 0.19
N PRO A 408 -31.09 -9.68 1.16
CA PRO A 408 -30.62 -10.53 2.26
C PRO A 408 -30.11 -11.90 1.80
N ASP A 409 -30.60 -12.42 0.65
CA ASP A 409 -30.32 -13.77 0.19
C ASP A 409 -29.06 -13.88 -0.69
N THR A 410 -28.43 -12.75 -1.05
CA THR A 410 -27.27 -12.74 -1.94
C THR A 410 -26.25 -11.68 -1.56
N LEU A 411 -24.96 -11.95 -1.81
CA LEU A 411 -23.87 -10.99 -1.61
C LEU A 411 -23.44 -10.29 -2.91
N PHE A 412 -23.96 -10.68 -4.06
CA PHE A 412 -23.57 -10.10 -5.35
C PHE A 412 -23.76 -8.57 -5.42
N PRO A 413 -24.93 -8.00 -5.03
CA PRO A 413 -25.12 -6.54 -5.08
C PRO A 413 -24.20 -5.78 -4.11
N MET A 414 -23.84 -6.43 -2.98
CA MET A 414 -22.90 -5.86 -2.02
C MET A 414 -21.48 -5.76 -2.58
N GLY A 415 -21.04 -6.78 -3.34
CA GLY A 415 -19.79 -6.74 -4.10
C GLY A 415 -19.81 -5.68 -5.19
N LEU A 416 -20.91 -5.56 -5.94
CA LEU A 416 -21.05 -4.58 -7.00
C LEU A 416 -21.06 -3.13 -6.48
N ALA A 417 -21.57 -2.89 -5.27
CA ALA A 417 -21.56 -1.57 -4.63
C ALA A 417 -20.13 -1.08 -4.35
N THR A 418 -19.20 -1.99 -4.05
CA THR A 418 -17.77 -1.62 -3.91
C THR A 418 -17.20 -1.13 -5.23
N ALA A 419 -17.47 -1.83 -6.34
CA ALA A 419 -17.04 -1.45 -7.68
C ALA A 419 -17.66 -0.12 -8.13
N ALA A 420 -18.93 0.14 -7.80
CA ALA A 420 -19.62 1.41 -8.08
C ALA A 420 -18.91 2.60 -7.40
N GLY A 421 -18.36 2.41 -6.19
CA GLY A 421 -17.53 3.42 -5.52
C GLY A 421 -16.31 3.80 -6.36
N SER A 422 -15.56 2.82 -6.86
CA SER A 422 -14.39 3.08 -7.71
C SER A 422 -14.77 3.68 -9.08
N LEU A 423 -15.93 3.38 -9.61
CA LEU A 423 -16.44 4.05 -10.81
C LEU A 423 -16.64 5.57 -10.58
N LEU A 424 -17.18 5.97 -9.42
CA LEU A 424 -17.27 7.40 -9.05
C LEU A 424 -15.86 8.03 -8.96
N SER A 425 -14.88 7.32 -8.37
CA SER A 425 -13.49 7.78 -8.37
C SER A 425 -12.96 8.02 -9.78
N VAL A 426 -13.23 7.11 -10.73
CA VAL A 426 -12.81 7.27 -12.14
C VAL A 426 -13.43 8.51 -12.76
N ILE A 427 -14.73 8.74 -12.57
CA ILE A 427 -15.42 9.92 -13.10
C ILE A 427 -14.78 11.20 -12.58
N ILE A 428 -14.55 11.30 -11.27
CA ILE A 428 -13.89 12.47 -10.65
C ILE A 428 -12.48 12.66 -11.21
N CYS A 429 -11.70 11.59 -11.35
CA CYS A 429 -10.34 11.64 -11.89
C CYS A 429 -10.32 12.17 -13.33
N VAL A 430 -11.21 11.70 -14.20
CA VAL A 430 -11.28 12.14 -15.60
C VAL A 430 -11.65 13.63 -15.69
N ILE A 431 -12.63 14.07 -14.90
CA ILE A 431 -13.03 15.48 -14.83
C ILE A 431 -11.86 16.34 -14.32
N ALA A 432 -11.21 15.94 -13.22
CA ALA A 432 -10.07 16.66 -12.65
C ALA A 432 -8.90 16.76 -13.64
N PHE A 433 -8.59 15.67 -14.36
CA PHE A 433 -7.55 15.67 -15.39
C PHE A 433 -7.87 16.62 -16.55
N ALA A 434 -9.12 16.62 -17.04
CA ALA A 434 -9.55 17.52 -18.09
C ALA A 434 -9.45 19.00 -17.68
N LEU A 435 -9.83 19.33 -16.43
CA LEU A 435 -9.70 20.67 -15.87
C LEU A 435 -8.24 21.10 -15.73
N LEU A 436 -7.36 20.24 -15.22
CA LEU A 436 -5.92 20.53 -15.11
C LEU A 436 -5.31 20.82 -16.47
N LYS A 437 -5.66 20.02 -17.48
CA LYS A 437 -5.16 20.20 -18.85
C LYS A 437 -5.61 21.54 -19.46
N LYS A 438 -6.86 21.93 -19.24
CA LYS A 438 -7.40 23.23 -19.72
C LYS A 438 -6.68 24.43 -19.09
N HIS A 439 -6.30 24.32 -17.82
CA HIS A 439 -5.56 25.38 -17.13
C HIS A 439 -4.11 25.47 -17.62
N SER A 440 -3.43 24.36 -17.86
CA SER A 440 -2.05 24.37 -18.37
C SER A 440 -1.93 24.94 -19.78
N VAL A 441 -2.93 24.76 -20.64
CA VAL A 441 -3.00 25.34 -22.00
C VAL A 441 -3.26 26.87 -21.95
N LYS A 442 -3.92 27.39 -20.92
CA LYS A 442 -4.18 28.82 -20.77
C LYS A 442 -3.01 29.60 -20.17
N SER A 443 -2.07 28.91 -19.51
CA SER A 443 -0.90 29.53 -18.87
C SER A 443 0.40 29.39 -19.69
N ALA A 444 0.36 28.70 -20.81
CA ALA A 444 1.40 28.60 -21.84
C ALA A 444 1.11 29.54 -23.02
#